data_00e984495c22c7dd05a0c5df9447c065
#
_entry.id   00e984495c22c7dd05a0c5df9447c065
#
_cell.length_a   1.000
_cell.length_b   1.000
_cell.length_c   1.000
_cell.angle_alpha   90.00
_cell.angle_beta   90.00
_cell.angle_gamma   90.00
#
_symmetry.space_group_name_H-M   'P 1'
#
loop_
_entity.id
_entity.type
_entity.pdbx_description
1 polymer ?
#
loop_
_entity_poly.entity_id
_entity_poly.type
_entity_poly.pdbx_seq_one_letter_code
_entity_poly.pdbx_strand_id
1 'polypeptide(L)'
;MRQGPPPAANAFCVYLPLTRAAVAKMDKFDVFRLKGHDMAGIDIRPDAQGKVRDLYDLGDKLLLVATDRISAFDYILDDEIPHKGAVLTQISCFWFELLDGVVENHLVSTDVADLPEQFQPYADYLRGRFMLVRKAEMFPVECIVRGYLAGSGLKEYQREGTVCGIELPQGLVNSSKLPEPIFTPSTKAEIGDHDENISFDRCAELIGTEDATALRDLSLKVYTTARDHAADRGIIIADTKFEFGRLNGQIILADEVLTPDSSRFWPGDEYEPGRDQASFDKQFVRDWLTAHWDKTGNPPRLPQEVIEKTSEKYIQAYEKITGRTFAF
;
A
#
# COMPACT_ATOMS: atom_id res chain seq x y z
N MET A 1 40.18 24.86 -18.24
CA MET A 1 39.74 23.91 -17.23
C MET A 1 38.20 23.97 -17.17
N ARG A 2 37.56 22.99 -17.76
CA ARG A 2 36.09 22.90 -17.77
C ARG A 2 35.71 22.05 -16.54
N GLN A 3 34.98 22.64 -15.61
CA GLN A 3 34.40 21.91 -14.49
C GLN A 3 33.30 20.97 -15.03
N GLY A 4 33.42 19.69 -14.70
CA GLY A 4 32.39 18.69 -14.99
C GLY A 4 31.11 18.95 -14.19
N PRO A 5 29.98 18.38 -14.60
CA PRO A 5 28.73 18.54 -13.88
C PRO A 5 28.81 17.92 -12.46
N PRO A 6 28.07 18.47 -11.50
CA PRO A 6 28.02 17.91 -10.15
C PRO A 6 27.37 16.51 -10.19
N PRO A 7 27.72 15.60 -9.25
CA PRO A 7 27.11 14.28 -9.18
C PRO A 7 25.61 14.41 -8.89
N ALA A 8 24.82 13.57 -9.54
CA ALA A 8 23.39 13.50 -9.36
C ALA A 8 23.07 13.30 -7.87
N ALA A 9 22.19 14.14 -7.35
CA ALA A 9 21.66 14.00 -6.00
C ALA A 9 20.85 12.69 -5.93
N ASN A 10 21.28 11.76 -5.09
CA ASN A 10 20.55 10.54 -4.79
C ASN A 10 19.16 10.90 -4.23
N ALA A 11 18.13 10.55 -4.95
CA ALA A 11 16.74 10.70 -4.51
C ALA A 11 16.45 9.64 -3.43
N PHE A 12 16.63 10.01 -2.18
CA PHE A 12 16.12 9.27 -1.04
C PHE A 12 14.62 9.59 -0.91
N CYS A 13 13.77 8.80 -1.48
CA CYS A 13 12.33 8.95 -1.32
C CYS A 13 11.83 7.84 -0.39
N VAL A 14 11.24 8.25 0.67
CA VAL A 14 10.40 7.70 1.73
C VAL A 14 11.00 7.80 3.15
N TYR A 15 12.33 7.84 3.34
CA TYR A 15 12.95 7.92 4.67
C TYR A 15 13.97 9.06 4.80
N LEU A 16 13.69 10.22 4.20
CA LEU A 16 14.54 11.41 4.41
C LEU A 16 14.20 12.08 5.73
N PRO A 17 15.20 12.47 6.52
CA PRO A 17 14.99 13.44 7.58
C PRO A 17 14.50 14.73 6.93
N LEU A 18 13.31 15.19 7.32
CA LEU A 18 12.74 16.43 6.83
C LEU A 18 13.72 17.58 7.04
N THR A 19 14.21 18.17 5.95
CA THR A 19 15.02 19.39 6.02
C THR A 19 14.15 20.55 6.52
N ARG A 20 14.75 21.56 7.18
CA ARG A 20 14.04 22.78 7.63
C ARG A 20 13.21 23.45 6.50
N ALA A 21 13.56 23.24 5.24
CA ALA A 21 12.83 23.74 4.07
C ALA A 21 11.56 22.90 3.76
N ALA A 22 11.56 21.59 4.06
CA ALA A 22 10.36 20.76 3.94
C ALA A 22 9.34 21.09 5.04
N VAL A 23 9.81 21.41 6.26
CA VAL A 23 8.97 21.86 7.38
C VAL A 23 8.23 23.17 7.04
N ALA A 24 8.82 24.09 6.28
CA ALA A 24 8.16 25.34 5.85
C ALA A 24 7.05 25.13 4.79
N LYS A 25 7.06 24.01 4.04
CA LYS A 25 5.97 23.58 3.15
C LYS A 25 4.88 22.74 3.86
N MET A 26 5.17 22.28 5.08
CA MET A 26 4.26 21.45 5.88
C MET A 26 3.11 22.24 6.53
N ASP A 27 3.08 23.58 6.49
CA ASP A 27 2.00 24.36 7.07
C ASP A 27 0.60 24.03 6.53
N LYS A 28 0.49 23.43 5.36
CA LYS A 28 -0.80 22.90 4.86
C LYS A 28 -1.17 21.56 5.50
N PHE A 29 -0.21 20.80 6.03
CA PHE A 29 -0.43 19.57 6.78
C PHE A 29 -0.57 19.82 8.29
N ASP A 30 -0.05 20.91 8.82
CA ASP A 30 -0.28 21.33 10.21
C ASP A 30 -1.76 21.65 10.49
N VAL A 31 -2.56 21.97 9.48
CA VAL A 31 -4.00 22.13 9.62
C VAL A 31 -4.69 20.81 10.03
N PHE A 32 -4.16 19.65 9.66
CA PHE A 32 -4.62 18.34 10.15
C PHE A 32 -4.26 18.07 11.61
N ARG A 33 -3.20 18.69 12.09
CA ARG A 33 -2.71 18.60 13.47
C ARG A 33 -3.58 19.30 14.51
N LEU A 34 -4.39 20.28 14.09
CA LEU A 34 -5.14 21.14 14.99
C LEU A 34 -6.48 20.57 15.46
N LYS A 35 -6.88 19.40 15.00
CA LYS A 35 -8.14 18.76 15.41
C LYS A 35 -7.95 17.51 16.27
N GLY A 36 -7.03 17.57 17.28
CA GLY A 36 -7.12 16.71 18.45
C GLY A 36 -7.43 15.23 18.17
N HIS A 37 -6.86 14.64 17.10
CA HIS A 37 -6.72 13.19 17.09
C HIS A 37 -5.61 12.87 18.08
N ASP A 38 -5.99 12.67 19.34
CA ASP A 38 -5.19 11.93 20.27
C ASP A 38 -4.79 10.65 19.53
N MET A 39 -3.52 10.54 19.18
CA MET A 39 -2.93 9.28 18.75
C MET A 39 -3.16 8.34 19.92
N ALA A 40 -4.24 7.58 19.88
CA ALA A 40 -4.61 6.69 20.96
C ALA A 40 -3.40 5.80 21.26
N GLY A 41 -2.55 6.20 22.18
CA GLY A 41 -1.58 5.35 22.80
C GLY A 41 -0.10 5.67 22.69
N ILE A 42 0.44 6.41 21.73
CA ILE A 42 1.90 6.66 21.64
C ILE A 42 2.20 8.15 21.74
N ASP A 43 2.92 8.53 22.82
CA ASP A 43 3.33 9.93 23.08
C ASP A 43 4.66 10.30 22.41
N ILE A 44 5.17 9.41 21.52
CA ILE A 44 6.40 9.62 20.76
C ILE A 44 6.01 10.11 19.36
N ARG A 45 6.54 11.27 18.99
CA ARG A 45 6.29 11.82 17.65
C ARG A 45 6.95 10.95 16.58
N PRO A 46 6.22 10.50 15.53
CA PRO A 46 6.83 9.78 14.42
C PRO A 46 7.79 10.68 13.62
N ASP A 47 8.86 10.08 13.08
CA ASP A 47 9.82 10.76 12.19
C ASP A 47 9.20 11.05 10.83
N ALA A 48 8.30 10.17 10.36
CA ALA A 48 7.49 10.39 9.17
C ALA A 48 6.08 9.80 9.37
N GLN A 49 5.10 10.43 8.75
CA GLN A 49 3.71 10.02 8.83
C GLN A 49 3.13 9.87 7.43
N GLY A 50 2.71 8.64 7.10
CA GLY A 50 1.92 8.35 5.92
C GLY A 50 0.43 8.59 6.15
N LYS A 51 -0.39 8.36 5.12
CA LYS A 51 -1.86 8.50 5.22
C LYS A 51 -2.44 7.59 6.33
N VAL A 52 -1.91 6.38 6.50
CA VAL A 52 -2.43 5.37 7.42
C VAL A 52 -1.35 4.67 8.26
N ARG A 53 -0.10 5.13 8.19
CA ARG A 53 1.03 4.56 8.93
C ARG A 53 1.90 5.64 9.53
N ASP A 54 2.48 5.32 10.67
CA ASP A 54 3.50 6.13 11.34
C ASP A 54 4.84 5.39 11.31
N LEU A 55 5.90 6.13 11.06
CA LEU A 55 7.24 5.61 10.87
C LEU A 55 8.18 6.22 11.91
N TYR A 56 8.96 5.36 12.58
CA TYR A 56 9.96 5.76 13.54
C TYR A 56 11.33 5.25 13.10
N ASP A 57 12.28 6.16 12.93
CA ASP A 57 13.65 5.85 12.50
C ASP A 57 14.49 5.41 13.72
N LEU A 58 14.96 4.17 13.69
CA LEU A 58 15.78 3.56 14.74
C LEU A 58 17.25 3.44 14.32
N GLY A 59 17.65 4.13 13.25
CA GLY A 59 18.99 4.09 12.70
C GLY A 59 19.14 3.05 11.59
N ASP A 60 19.46 1.82 11.93
CA ASP A 60 19.57 0.69 10.96
C ASP A 60 18.23 -0.01 10.67
N LYS A 61 17.22 0.28 11.47
CA LYS A 61 15.87 -0.28 11.36
C LYS A 61 14.82 0.82 11.35
N LEU A 62 13.59 0.43 11.03
CA LEU A 62 12.41 1.27 11.15
C LEU A 62 11.36 0.51 11.95
N LEU A 63 10.61 1.25 12.77
CA LEU A 63 9.37 0.77 13.34
C LEU A 63 8.22 1.34 12.50
N LEU A 64 7.51 0.48 11.79
CA LEU A 64 6.32 0.81 11.02
C LEU A 64 5.10 0.50 11.88
N VAL A 65 4.27 1.50 12.14
CA VAL A 65 3.03 1.33 12.93
C VAL A 65 1.84 1.61 12.03
N ALA A 66 1.05 0.57 11.76
CA ALA A 66 -0.21 0.71 11.04
C ALA A 66 -1.28 1.25 11.98
N THR A 67 -1.93 2.32 11.59
CA THR A 67 -2.98 2.97 12.37
C THR A 67 -4.37 2.58 11.88
N ASP A 68 -5.39 2.89 12.65
CA ASP A 68 -6.77 2.68 12.27
C ASP A 68 -7.33 3.80 11.39
N ARG A 69 -6.49 4.80 11.03
CA ARG A 69 -6.84 5.86 10.07
C ARG A 69 -7.21 5.25 8.72
N ILE A 70 -8.19 5.87 8.06
CA ILE A 70 -8.58 5.49 6.70
C ILE A 70 -8.49 6.69 5.77
N SER A 71 -8.04 6.46 4.54
CA SER A 71 -8.01 7.48 3.50
C SER A 71 -8.84 7.06 2.29
N ALA A 72 -9.62 8.00 1.74
CA ALA A 72 -10.37 7.82 0.51
C ALA A 72 -10.35 9.12 -0.29
N PHE A 73 -10.24 9.02 -1.63
CA PHE A 73 -10.17 10.18 -2.54
C PHE A 73 -9.09 11.20 -2.13
N ASP A 74 -7.92 10.70 -1.69
CA ASP A 74 -6.75 11.45 -1.21
C ASP A 74 -6.95 12.24 0.10
N TYR A 75 -8.09 12.11 0.74
CA TYR A 75 -8.35 12.65 2.08
C TYR A 75 -8.15 11.57 3.15
N ILE A 76 -7.51 11.94 4.25
CA ILE A 76 -7.56 11.16 5.49
C ILE A 76 -8.85 11.56 6.18
N LEU A 77 -9.70 10.57 6.48
CA LEU A 77 -10.98 10.83 7.13
C LEU A 77 -10.77 11.11 8.62
N ASP A 78 -11.69 11.89 9.20
CA ASP A 78 -11.68 12.17 10.64
C ASP A 78 -12.13 10.97 11.50
N ASP A 79 -12.57 9.87 10.87
CA ASP A 79 -13.01 8.64 11.52
C ASP A 79 -11.95 7.56 11.37
N GLU A 80 -11.83 6.71 12.38
CA GLU A 80 -10.96 5.53 12.36
C GLU A 80 -11.79 4.26 12.16
N ILE A 81 -11.18 3.24 11.54
CA ILE A 81 -11.78 1.92 11.37
C ILE A 81 -11.14 0.98 12.40
N PRO A 82 -11.87 0.55 13.43
CA PRO A 82 -11.34 -0.30 14.49
C PRO A 82 -10.65 -1.55 13.91
N HIS A 83 -9.49 -1.89 14.49
CA HIS A 83 -8.66 -3.04 14.12
C HIS A 83 -8.00 -2.99 12.75
N LYS A 84 -8.27 -1.98 11.92
CA LYS A 84 -7.71 -1.88 10.56
C LYS A 84 -6.19 -2.02 10.53
N GLY A 85 -5.49 -1.27 11.39
CA GLY A 85 -4.02 -1.33 11.46
C GLY A 85 -3.50 -2.72 11.80
N ALA A 86 -4.14 -3.39 12.75
CA ALA A 86 -3.77 -4.75 13.14
C ALA A 86 -4.04 -5.77 12.01
N VAL A 87 -5.16 -5.66 11.34
CA VAL A 87 -5.51 -6.52 10.19
C VAL A 87 -4.47 -6.37 9.08
N LEU A 88 -4.13 -5.13 8.68
CA LEU A 88 -3.15 -4.89 7.61
C LEU A 88 -1.78 -5.45 7.95
N THR A 89 -1.32 -5.23 9.19
CA THR A 89 -0.03 -5.76 9.65
C THR A 89 -0.01 -7.28 9.64
N GLN A 90 -1.04 -7.93 10.21
CA GLN A 90 -1.08 -9.39 10.30
C GLN A 90 -1.26 -10.06 8.93
N ILE A 91 -1.98 -9.45 7.98
CA ILE A 91 -2.04 -9.91 6.59
C ILE A 91 -0.66 -9.81 5.94
N SER A 92 0.04 -8.69 6.09
CA SER A 92 1.39 -8.52 5.54
C SER A 92 2.36 -9.57 6.09
N CYS A 93 2.33 -9.82 7.41
CA CYS A 93 3.18 -10.83 8.04
C CYS A 93 2.87 -12.24 7.53
N PHE A 94 1.60 -12.58 7.37
CA PHE A 94 1.18 -13.85 6.78
C PHE A 94 1.75 -14.02 5.35
N TRP A 95 1.69 -12.97 4.53
CA TRP A 95 2.25 -13.03 3.18
C TRP A 95 3.77 -13.11 3.17
N PHE A 96 4.47 -12.40 4.06
CA PHE A 96 5.92 -12.53 4.18
C PHE A 96 6.33 -13.95 4.57
N GLU A 97 5.56 -14.62 5.44
CA GLU A 97 5.77 -16.03 5.81
C GLU A 97 5.53 -16.95 4.60
N LEU A 98 4.41 -16.79 3.87
CA LEU A 98 4.05 -17.64 2.73
C LEU A 98 4.99 -17.45 1.53
N LEU A 99 5.51 -16.24 1.35
CA LEU A 99 6.43 -15.90 0.26
C LEU A 99 7.89 -16.20 0.59
N ASP A 100 8.18 -16.86 1.72
CA ASP A 100 9.52 -17.33 2.03
C ASP A 100 10.06 -18.24 0.91
N GLY A 101 11.31 -18.00 0.50
CA GLY A 101 11.91 -18.67 -0.67
C GLY A 101 11.40 -18.20 -2.05
N VAL A 102 10.40 -17.29 -2.10
CA VAL A 102 9.95 -16.62 -3.34
C VAL A 102 10.67 -15.29 -3.51
N VAL A 103 10.69 -14.49 -2.46
CA VAL A 103 11.34 -13.17 -2.41
C VAL A 103 11.76 -12.87 -0.98
N GLU A 104 12.97 -12.33 -0.82
CA GLU A 104 13.40 -11.77 0.46
C GLU A 104 12.55 -10.57 0.84
N ASN A 105 12.36 -10.32 2.16
CA ASN A 105 11.58 -9.18 2.64
C ASN A 105 12.31 -8.43 3.76
N HIS A 106 11.77 -7.29 4.17
CA HIS A 106 12.36 -6.41 5.16
C HIS A 106 12.02 -6.74 6.62
N LEU A 107 11.06 -7.64 6.88
CA LEU A 107 10.56 -7.90 8.22
C LEU A 107 11.65 -8.48 9.13
N VAL A 108 11.76 -7.94 10.34
CA VAL A 108 12.63 -8.44 11.41
C VAL A 108 11.81 -9.09 12.51
N SER A 109 10.81 -8.37 13.04
CA SER A 109 9.97 -8.87 14.12
C SER A 109 8.64 -8.12 14.20
N THR A 110 7.66 -8.80 14.79
CA THR A 110 6.38 -8.23 15.24
C THR A 110 6.10 -8.57 16.71
N ASP A 111 7.09 -9.16 17.40
CA ASP A 111 6.98 -9.48 18.81
C ASP A 111 7.20 -8.21 19.66
N VAL A 112 6.27 -7.91 20.55
CA VAL A 112 6.37 -6.77 21.49
C VAL A 112 7.61 -6.85 22.39
N ALA A 113 8.19 -8.04 22.59
CA ALA A 113 9.43 -8.21 23.31
C ALA A 113 10.63 -7.60 22.60
N ASP A 114 10.59 -7.47 21.28
CA ASP A 114 11.63 -6.89 20.43
C ASP A 114 11.51 -5.37 20.23
N LEU A 115 10.46 -4.76 20.80
CA LEU A 115 10.29 -3.31 20.75
C LEU A 115 11.45 -2.60 21.46
N PRO A 116 12.00 -1.50 20.89
CA PRO A 116 12.95 -0.65 21.60
C PRO A 116 12.39 -0.18 22.95
N GLU A 117 13.27 0.04 23.94
CA GLU A 117 12.91 0.39 25.31
C GLU A 117 11.90 1.55 25.40
N GLN A 118 12.06 2.57 24.55
CA GLN A 118 11.16 3.73 24.50
C GLN A 118 9.73 3.39 24.06
N PHE A 119 9.52 2.28 23.36
CA PHE A 119 8.21 1.83 22.89
C PHE A 119 7.57 0.76 23.79
N GLN A 120 8.32 0.19 24.74
CA GLN A 120 7.82 -0.81 25.66
C GLN A 120 6.58 -0.35 26.46
N PRO A 121 6.48 0.92 26.93
CA PRO A 121 5.26 1.40 27.60
C PRO A 121 3.99 1.33 26.73
N TYR A 122 4.13 1.24 25.40
CA TYR A 122 3.04 1.20 24.43
C TYR A 122 2.81 -0.21 23.86
N ALA A 123 3.41 -1.25 24.44
CA ALA A 123 3.38 -2.61 23.92
C ALA A 123 1.95 -3.14 23.70
N ASP A 124 1.01 -2.82 24.57
CA ASP A 124 -0.38 -3.25 24.43
C ASP A 124 -1.07 -2.59 23.23
N TYR A 125 -0.83 -1.30 23.01
CA TYR A 125 -1.33 -0.61 21.82
C TYR A 125 -0.67 -1.12 20.54
N LEU A 126 0.64 -1.35 20.57
CA LEU A 126 1.42 -1.78 19.40
C LEU A 126 1.22 -3.25 19.03
N ARG A 127 0.72 -4.06 19.94
CA ARG A 127 0.50 -5.50 19.69
C ARG A 127 -0.28 -5.72 18.41
N GLY A 128 0.30 -6.51 17.50
CA GLY A 128 -0.29 -6.91 16.22
C GLY A 128 -0.40 -5.81 15.15
N ARG A 129 0.01 -4.55 15.43
CA ARG A 129 -0.09 -3.45 14.47
C ARG A 129 1.25 -2.79 14.10
N PHE A 130 2.36 -3.37 14.48
CA PHE A 130 3.67 -2.87 14.10
C PHE A 130 4.52 -3.93 13.39
N MET A 131 5.47 -3.47 12.63
CA MET A 131 6.56 -4.24 12.08
C MET A 131 7.88 -3.54 12.40
N LEU A 132 8.82 -4.24 13.04
CA LEU A 132 10.20 -3.85 13.09
C LEU A 132 10.85 -4.35 11.80
N VAL A 133 11.43 -3.46 11.00
CA VAL A 133 11.91 -3.80 9.66
C VAL A 133 13.34 -3.32 9.42
N ARG A 134 14.06 -4.00 8.53
CA ARG A 134 15.34 -3.54 8.00
C ARG A 134 15.14 -2.33 7.10
N LYS A 135 15.99 -1.33 7.22
CA LYS A 135 15.99 -0.14 6.40
C LYS A 135 16.60 -0.43 5.04
N ALA A 136 15.84 -0.28 3.99
CA ALA A 136 16.27 -0.52 2.61
C ALA A 136 16.29 0.77 1.80
N GLU A 137 17.12 0.82 0.76
CA GLU A 137 17.08 1.88 -0.24
C GLU A 137 15.91 1.59 -1.20
N MET A 138 14.85 2.36 -1.07
CA MET A 138 13.61 2.12 -1.81
C MET A 138 13.72 2.54 -3.28
N PHE A 139 13.19 1.73 -4.19
CA PHE A 139 13.05 2.12 -5.58
C PHE A 139 11.99 3.23 -5.74
N PRO A 140 12.23 4.23 -6.62
CA PRO A 140 11.33 5.35 -6.82
C PRO A 140 10.15 5.02 -7.76
N VAL A 141 9.74 3.76 -7.78
CA VAL A 141 8.63 3.25 -8.58
C VAL A 141 7.75 2.34 -7.74
N GLU A 142 6.46 2.35 -8.02
CA GLU A 142 5.51 1.38 -7.50
C GLU A 142 5.33 0.24 -8.51
N CYS A 143 5.37 -0.98 -8.02
CA CYS A 143 5.27 -2.19 -8.83
C CYS A 143 3.83 -2.72 -8.77
N ILE A 144 3.02 -2.38 -9.76
CA ILE A 144 1.63 -2.80 -9.82
C ILE A 144 1.50 -4.00 -10.75
N VAL A 145 0.83 -5.06 -10.29
CA VAL A 145 0.45 -6.21 -11.11
C VAL A 145 -1.06 -6.27 -11.20
N ARG A 146 -1.56 -6.46 -12.42
CA ARG A 146 -2.99 -6.58 -12.69
C ARG A 146 -3.31 -7.92 -13.33
N GLY A 147 -4.18 -8.68 -12.71
CA GLY A 147 -4.80 -9.88 -13.30
C GLY A 147 -6.18 -9.60 -13.87
N TYR A 148 -6.75 -8.45 -13.53
CA TYR A 148 -8.07 -7.98 -13.96
C TYR A 148 -8.02 -6.50 -14.31
N LEU A 149 -8.92 -6.09 -15.20
CA LEU A 149 -9.00 -4.71 -15.69
C LEU A 149 -9.90 -3.87 -14.78
N ALA A 150 -9.30 -3.06 -13.92
CA ALA A 150 -10.02 -2.21 -12.95
C ALA A 150 -9.29 -0.89 -12.70
N GLY A 151 -9.95 0.06 -12.08
CA GLY A 151 -9.36 1.31 -11.58
C GLY A 151 -8.69 2.15 -12.68
N SER A 152 -7.43 2.59 -12.45
CA SER A 152 -6.66 3.39 -13.41
C SER A 152 -6.38 2.63 -14.70
N GLY A 153 -6.12 1.32 -14.63
CA GLY A 153 -5.90 0.48 -15.81
C GLY A 153 -7.13 0.41 -16.72
N LEU A 154 -8.35 0.31 -16.17
CA LEU A 154 -9.56 0.38 -16.97
C LEU A 154 -9.73 1.72 -17.67
N LYS A 155 -9.48 2.82 -16.96
CA LYS A 155 -9.59 4.17 -17.54
C LYS A 155 -8.60 4.38 -18.69
N GLU A 156 -7.37 3.89 -18.54
CA GLU A 156 -6.35 3.96 -19.57
C GLU A 156 -6.72 3.10 -20.78
N TYR A 157 -7.13 1.85 -20.56
CA TYR A 157 -7.59 0.96 -21.62
C TYR A 157 -8.78 1.54 -22.42
N GLN A 158 -9.75 2.13 -21.73
CA GLN A 158 -10.91 2.77 -22.40
C GLN A 158 -10.50 3.94 -23.29
N ARG A 159 -9.43 4.63 -22.95
CA ARG A 159 -8.92 5.78 -23.71
C ARG A 159 -8.00 5.36 -24.85
N GLU A 160 -7.13 4.37 -24.62
CA GLU A 160 -5.98 4.07 -25.48
C GLU A 160 -5.97 2.64 -26.05
N GLY A 161 -6.78 1.74 -25.51
CA GLY A 161 -6.74 0.31 -25.85
C GLY A 161 -5.53 -0.44 -25.24
N THR A 162 -4.69 0.28 -24.47
CA THR A 162 -3.49 -0.24 -23.80
C THR A 162 -3.50 0.08 -22.34
N VAL A 163 -2.65 -0.59 -21.55
CA VAL A 163 -2.31 -0.21 -20.17
C VAL A 163 -0.79 -0.19 -20.03
N CYS A 164 -0.22 0.93 -19.64
CA CYS A 164 1.24 1.15 -19.59
C CYS A 164 1.95 0.79 -20.90
N GLY A 165 1.30 1.04 -22.04
CA GLY A 165 1.81 0.68 -23.38
C GLY A 165 1.64 -0.80 -23.76
N ILE A 166 1.06 -1.64 -22.89
CA ILE A 166 0.77 -3.06 -23.18
C ILE A 166 -0.56 -3.14 -23.94
N GLU A 167 -0.53 -3.65 -25.17
CA GLU A 167 -1.73 -3.89 -25.97
C GLU A 167 -2.59 -4.99 -25.34
N LEU A 168 -3.87 -4.73 -25.17
CA LEU A 168 -4.84 -5.67 -24.61
C LEU A 168 -5.89 -6.07 -25.65
N PRO A 169 -6.50 -7.26 -25.53
CA PRO A 169 -7.59 -7.68 -26.41
C PRO A 169 -8.72 -6.64 -26.45
N GLN A 170 -9.36 -6.49 -27.61
CA GLN A 170 -10.53 -5.62 -27.77
C GLN A 170 -11.75 -6.19 -27.06
N GLY A 171 -12.63 -5.32 -26.57
CA GLY A 171 -13.90 -5.71 -25.96
C GLY A 171 -13.81 -6.07 -24.48
N LEU A 172 -12.69 -5.80 -23.82
CA LEU A 172 -12.60 -5.91 -22.37
C LEU A 172 -13.48 -4.85 -21.70
N VAL A 173 -14.19 -5.26 -20.66
CA VAL A 173 -15.08 -4.41 -19.86
C VAL A 173 -14.54 -4.28 -18.42
N ASN A 174 -15.18 -3.46 -17.60
CA ASN A 174 -14.82 -3.36 -16.19
C ASN A 174 -14.76 -4.74 -15.53
N SER A 175 -13.74 -4.95 -14.72
CA SER A 175 -13.47 -6.22 -14.03
C SER A 175 -13.19 -7.43 -14.92
N SER A 176 -12.99 -7.26 -16.24
CA SER A 176 -12.57 -8.36 -17.10
C SER A 176 -11.27 -9.00 -16.62
N LYS A 177 -11.24 -10.33 -16.56
CA LYS A 177 -10.00 -11.08 -16.33
C LYS A 177 -9.09 -10.91 -17.53
N LEU A 178 -7.82 -10.60 -17.29
CA LEU A 178 -6.80 -10.52 -18.33
C LEU A 178 -6.34 -11.93 -18.74
N PRO A 179 -5.90 -12.12 -19.99
CA PRO A 179 -5.35 -13.41 -20.46
C PRO A 179 -4.16 -13.85 -19.59
N GLU A 180 -3.29 -12.93 -19.24
CA GLU A 180 -2.15 -13.10 -18.34
C GLU A 180 -2.04 -11.88 -17.41
N PRO A 181 -1.50 -12.04 -16.19
CA PRO A 181 -1.17 -10.89 -15.35
C PRO A 181 -0.15 -9.98 -16.03
N ILE A 182 -0.36 -8.68 -15.94
CA ILE A 182 0.53 -7.67 -16.53
C ILE A 182 1.19 -6.82 -15.46
N PHE A 183 2.45 -6.46 -15.68
CA PHE A 183 3.19 -5.53 -14.85
C PHE A 183 2.99 -4.11 -15.36
N THR A 184 2.41 -3.26 -14.53
CA THR A 184 2.00 -1.89 -14.88
C THR A 184 2.54 -0.91 -13.84
N PRO A 185 3.85 -0.55 -13.92
CA PRO A 185 4.47 0.29 -12.91
C PRO A 185 3.88 1.70 -12.89
N SER A 186 4.03 2.39 -11.76
CA SER A 186 3.76 3.81 -11.63
C SER A 186 4.95 4.54 -11.01
N THR A 187 5.03 5.84 -11.26
CA THR A 187 5.93 6.71 -10.49
C THR A 187 5.41 6.84 -9.07
N LYS A 188 6.32 7.04 -8.11
CA LYS A 188 5.94 7.58 -6.80
C LYS A 188 5.87 9.09 -6.94
N ALA A 189 4.66 9.63 -6.87
CA ALA A 189 4.46 11.07 -6.89
C ALA A 189 5.01 11.72 -5.60
N GLU A 190 5.46 12.97 -5.71
CA GLU A 190 5.71 13.79 -4.52
C GLU A 190 4.40 14.01 -3.75
N ILE A 191 4.51 14.26 -2.44
CA ILE A 191 3.32 14.50 -1.60
C ILE A 191 2.49 15.64 -2.18
N GLY A 192 1.29 15.31 -2.66
CA GLY A 192 0.34 16.27 -3.26
C GLY A 192 0.11 16.10 -4.76
N ASP A 193 0.90 15.25 -5.42
CA ASP A 193 0.68 14.85 -6.81
C ASP A 193 0.09 13.43 -6.86
N HIS A 194 -0.35 13.01 -8.04
CA HIS A 194 -0.90 11.67 -8.27
C HIS A 194 0.14 10.74 -8.88
N ASP A 195 0.15 9.49 -8.43
CA ASP A 195 0.94 8.44 -9.06
C ASP A 195 0.48 8.24 -10.50
N GLU A 196 1.43 8.28 -11.44
CA GLU A 196 1.15 8.12 -12.87
C GLU A 196 1.59 6.75 -13.35
N ASN A 197 0.70 6.03 -14.04
CA ASN A 197 1.07 4.82 -14.76
C ASN A 197 2.15 5.14 -15.78
N ILE A 198 3.23 4.34 -15.81
CA ILE A 198 4.34 4.48 -16.77
C ILE A 198 4.56 3.18 -17.51
N SER A 199 5.15 3.28 -18.72
CA SER A 199 5.55 2.09 -19.46
C SER A 199 6.75 1.39 -18.79
N PHE A 200 6.97 0.12 -19.14
CA PHE A 200 8.17 -0.60 -18.72
C PHE A 200 9.46 0.11 -19.15
N ASP A 201 9.49 0.66 -20.35
CA ASP A 201 10.65 1.40 -20.87
C ASP A 201 10.93 2.65 -20.02
N ARG A 202 9.87 3.37 -19.63
CA ARG A 202 10.03 4.51 -18.73
C ARG A 202 10.49 4.10 -17.34
N CYS A 203 10.01 2.99 -16.82
CA CYS A 203 10.52 2.41 -15.58
C CYS A 203 12.01 2.07 -15.70
N ALA A 204 12.43 1.43 -16.80
CA ALA A 204 13.82 1.09 -17.09
C ALA A 204 14.72 2.33 -17.24
N GLU A 205 14.20 3.44 -17.78
CA GLU A 205 14.94 4.72 -17.81
C GLU A 205 15.18 5.29 -16.42
N LEU A 206 14.24 5.10 -15.49
CA LEU A 206 14.32 5.64 -14.13
C LEU A 206 15.27 4.86 -13.22
N ILE A 207 15.24 3.52 -13.29
CA ILE A 207 15.95 2.66 -12.34
C ILE A 207 16.99 1.73 -12.98
N GLY A 208 17.12 1.75 -14.30
CA GLY A 208 17.97 0.84 -15.07
C GLY A 208 17.22 -0.43 -15.51
N THR A 209 17.60 -0.95 -16.69
CA THR A 209 16.91 -2.09 -17.34
C THR A 209 17.00 -3.37 -16.49
N GLU A 210 18.14 -3.61 -15.84
CA GLU A 210 18.37 -4.79 -15.00
C GLU A 210 17.40 -4.79 -13.80
N ASP A 211 17.34 -3.69 -13.06
CA ASP A 211 16.45 -3.54 -11.92
C ASP A 211 14.97 -3.57 -12.33
N ALA A 212 14.59 -2.86 -13.39
CA ALA A 212 13.21 -2.88 -13.89
C ALA A 212 12.76 -4.29 -14.29
N THR A 213 13.65 -5.06 -14.93
CA THR A 213 13.37 -6.46 -15.28
C THR A 213 13.22 -7.33 -14.02
N ALA A 214 14.13 -7.18 -13.06
CA ALA A 214 14.05 -7.92 -11.80
C ALA A 214 12.78 -7.59 -11.01
N LEU A 215 12.41 -6.31 -10.90
CA LEU A 215 11.18 -5.89 -10.23
C LEU A 215 9.92 -6.43 -10.91
N ARG A 216 9.86 -6.39 -12.26
CA ARG A 216 8.77 -6.98 -13.03
C ARG A 216 8.62 -8.47 -12.73
N ASP A 217 9.71 -9.23 -12.85
CA ASP A 217 9.70 -10.67 -12.74
C ASP A 217 9.37 -11.12 -11.29
N LEU A 218 9.92 -10.43 -10.30
CA LEU A 218 9.58 -10.65 -8.88
C LEU A 218 8.12 -10.31 -8.60
N SER A 219 7.62 -9.17 -9.10
CA SER A 219 6.23 -8.76 -8.90
C SER A 219 5.24 -9.77 -9.47
N LEU A 220 5.48 -10.24 -10.69
CA LEU A 220 4.65 -11.26 -11.34
C LEU A 220 4.72 -12.59 -10.59
N LYS A 221 5.89 -13.00 -10.10
CA LYS A 221 6.06 -14.22 -9.32
C LYS A 221 5.32 -14.15 -7.99
N VAL A 222 5.49 -13.05 -7.24
CA VAL A 222 4.79 -12.81 -5.96
C VAL A 222 3.28 -12.79 -6.18
N TYR A 223 2.81 -12.02 -7.18
CA TYR A 223 1.38 -11.94 -7.51
C TYR A 223 0.80 -13.31 -7.85
N THR A 224 1.47 -14.09 -8.71
CA THR A 224 0.96 -15.40 -9.15
C THR A 224 0.86 -16.37 -7.97
N THR A 225 1.88 -16.41 -7.10
CA THR A 225 1.86 -17.24 -5.89
C THR A 225 0.70 -16.84 -4.97
N ALA A 226 0.52 -15.56 -4.75
CA ALA A 226 -0.55 -15.04 -3.89
C ALA A 226 -1.94 -15.24 -4.49
N ARG A 227 -2.10 -15.02 -5.81
CA ARG A 227 -3.34 -15.24 -6.54
C ARG A 227 -3.83 -16.68 -6.39
N ASP A 228 -2.92 -17.65 -6.57
CA ASP A 228 -3.28 -19.07 -6.51
C ASP A 228 -3.71 -19.46 -5.08
N HIS A 229 -2.98 -19.00 -4.06
CA HIS A 229 -3.37 -19.16 -2.65
C HIS A 229 -4.74 -18.55 -2.33
N ALA A 230 -5.00 -17.31 -2.80
CA ALA A 230 -6.25 -16.60 -2.54
C ALA A 230 -7.43 -17.26 -3.27
N ALA A 231 -7.20 -17.75 -4.50
CA ALA A 231 -8.22 -18.44 -5.30
C ALA A 231 -8.74 -19.71 -4.61
N ASP A 232 -7.86 -20.51 -3.99
CA ASP A 232 -8.24 -21.68 -3.19
C ASP A 232 -9.11 -21.33 -1.97
N ARG A 233 -9.18 -20.05 -1.62
CA ARG A 233 -9.97 -19.49 -0.49
C ARG A 233 -11.14 -18.64 -0.93
N GLY A 234 -11.49 -18.70 -2.24
CA GLY A 234 -12.60 -17.97 -2.82
C GLY A 234 -12.36 -16.46 -2.91
N ILE A 235 -11.11 -16.00 -2.93
CA ILE A 235 -10.75 -14.60 -3.10
C ILE A 235 -10.03 -14.40 -4.44
N ILE A 236 -10.49 -13.40 -5.19
CA ILE A 236 -9.79 -12.89 -6.36
C ILE A 236 -8.93 -11.71 -5.95
N ILE A 237 -7.62 -11.79 -6.21
CA ILE A 237 -6.73 -10.63 -6.17
C ILE A 237 -6.74 -10.00 -7.56
N ALA A 238 -7.48 -8.91 -7.73
CA ALA A 238 -7.64 -8.29 -9.03
C ALA A 238 -6.39 -7.55 -9.48
N ASP A 239 -5.83 -6.78 -8.60
CA ASP A 239 -4.54 -6.10 -8.73
C ASP A 239 -3.91 -5.87 -7.37
N THR A 240 -2.64 -5.57 -7.37
CA THR A 240 -1.89 -5.26 -6.16
C THR A 240 -0.71 -4.34 -6.50
N LYS A 241 -0.31 -3.55 -5.52
CA LYS A 241 0.85 -2.67 -5.54
C LYS A 241 1.91 -3.20 -4.59
N PHE A 242 3.11 -3.40 -5.09
CA PHE A 242 4.29 -3.76 -4.30
C PHE A 242 5.28 -2.59 -4.25
N GLU A 243 6.02 -2.55 -3.17
CA GLU A 243 7.17 -1.70 -3.00
C GLU A 243 8.42 -2.55 -2.76
N PHE A 244 9.48 -2.24 -3.47
CA PHE A 244 10.75 -2.91 -3.32
C PHE A 244 11.85 -1.94 -2.92
N GLY A 245 12.85 -2.47 -2.23
CA GLY A 245 14.06 -1.75 -1.90
C GLY A 245 15.29 -2.60 -2.12
N ARG A 246 16.46 -1.98 -2.04
CA ARG A 246 17.76 -2.65 -2.10
C ARG A 246 18.38 -2.67 -0.72
N LEU A 247 18.78 -3.85 -0.29
CA LEU A 247 19.51 -4.05 0.97
C LEU A 247 20.72 -4.95 0.70
N ASN A 248 21.92 -4.47 0.99
CA ASN A 248 23.18 -5.19 0.75
C ASN A 248 23.32 -5.74 -0.69
N GLY A 249 22.84 -4.98 -1.68
CA GLY A 249 22.88 -5.36 -3.09
C GLY A 249 21.74 -6.29 -3.54
N GLN A 250 20.90 -6.80 -2.63
CA GLN A 250 19.76 -7.64 -2.95
C GLN A 250 18.47 -6.83 -3.02
N ILE A 251 17.58 -7.17 -3.95
CA ILE A 251 16.24 -6.62 -4.02
C ILE A 251 15.37 -7.37 -3.01
N ILE A 252 14.68 -6.62 -2.15
CA ILE A 252 13.78 -7.15 -1.13
C ILE A 252 12.40 -6.51 -1.24
N LEU A 253 11.37 -7.27 -0.91
CA LEU A 253 10.00 -6.79 -0.78
C LEU A 253 9.87 -5.99 0.52
N ALA A 254 9.27 -4.83 0.42
CA ALA A 254 9.16 -3.88 1.54
C ALA A 254 7.72 -3.37 1.68
N ASP A 255 7.49 -2.55 2.68
CA ASP A 255 6.21 -1.95 3.04
C ASP A 255 5.13 -2.99 3.37
N GLU A 256 3.85 -2.68 3.19
CA GLU A 256 2.76 -3.66 3.29
C GLU A 256 2.66 -4.49 2.01
N VAL A 257 2.22 -5.72 2.14
CA VAL A 257 2.10 -6.61 1.00
C VAL A 257 0.73 -7.28 0.98
N LEU A 258 0.06 -7.19 -0.20
CA LEU A 258 -1.18 -7.92 -0.48
C LEU A 258 -2.25 -7.72 0.62
N THR A 259 -2.42 -6.47 1.04
CA THR A 259 -3.44 -6.07 2.00
C THR A 259 -4.65 -5.47 1.28
N PRO A 260 -5.79 -5.34 1.95
CA PRO A 260 -6.93 -4.61 1.39
C PRO A 260 -6.65 -3.13 1.03
N ASP A 261 -5.58 -2.53 1.56
CA ASP A 261 -5.19 -1.16 1.21
C ASP A 261 -4.30 -1.08 -0.04
N SER A 262 -3.45 -2.09 -0.27
CA SER A 262 -2.55 -2.18 -1.42
C SER A 262 -3.12 -3.00 -2.59
N SER A 263 -4.25 -3.70 -2.40
CA SER A 263 -4.82 -4.66 -3.35
C SER A 263 -6.32 -4.56 -3.44
N ARG A 264 -6.89 -4.97 -4.59
CA ARG A 264 -8.33 -5.21 -4.72
C ARG A 264 -8.63 -6.67 -4.50
N PHE A 265 -9.36 -6.99 -3.43
CA PHE A 265 -9.84 -8.33 -3.10
C PHE A 265 -11.32 -8.45 -3.36
N TRP A 266 -11.70 -9.36 -4.26
CA TRP A 266 -13.10 -9.60 -4.59
C TRP A 266 -13.55 -10.99 -4.15
N PRO A 267 -14.79 -11.15 -3.67
CA PRO A 267 -15.41 -12.45 -3.49
C PRO A 267 -15.48 -13.19 -4.83
N GLY A 268 -14.89 -14.38 -4.89
CA GLY A 268 -14.86 -15.16 -6.14
C GLY A 268 -16.22 -15.70 -6.57
N ASP A 269 -17.09 -15.96 -5.61
CA ASP A 269 -18.45 -16.45 -5.80
C ASP A 269 -19.46 -15.39 -6.27
N GLU A 270 -19.12 -14.10 -6.08
CA GLU A 270 -19.94 -12.96 -6.53
C GLU A 270 -19.37 -12.28 -7.79
N TYR A 271 -18.23 -12.77 -8.29
CA TYR A 271 -17.53 -12.13 -9.40
C TYR A 271 -18.31 -12.22 -10.71
N GLU A 272 -18.48 -11.07 -11.37
CA GLU A 272 -19.10 -10.95 -12.69
C GLU A 272 -18.45 -9.81 -13.48
N PRO A 273 -17.88 -10.06 -14.67
CA PRO A 273 -17.31 -9.01 -15.50
C PRO A 273 -18.39 -8.04 -16.01
N GLY A 274 -18.01 -6.80 -16.25
CA GLY A 274 -18.90 -5.74 -16.77
C GLY A 274 -19.51 -4.85 -15.69
N ARG A 275 -19.30 -5.14 -14.42
CA ARG A 275 -19.77 -4.33 -13.29
C ARG A 275 -18.69 -4.09 -12.25
N ASP A 276 -18.94 -3.17 -11.34
CA ASP A 276 -18.12 -3.03 -10.13
C ASP A 276 -18.32 -4.25 -9.22
N GLN A 277 -17.24 -4.70 -8.59
CA GLN A 277 -17.25 -5.86 -7.73
C GLN A 277 -17.43 -5.47 -6.27
N ALA A 278 -18.13 -6.31 -5.51
CA ALA A 278 -18.00 -6.29 -4.06
C ALA A 278 -16.52 -6.46 -3.67
N SER A 279 -16.08 -5.80 -2.63
CA SER A 279 -14.68 -5.81 -2.25
C SER A 279 -14.52 -5.93 -0.73
N PHE A 280 -13.39 -6.51 -0.31
CA PHE A 280 -12.99 -6.58 1.09
C PHE A 280 -12.14 -5.38 1.52
N ASP A 281 -12.09 -4.33 0.70
CA ASP A 281 -11.33 -3.11 0.96
C ASP A 281 -12.22 -1.93 1.37
N LYS A 282 -11.69 -0.73 1.25
CA LYS A 282 -12.37 0.54 1.52
C LYS A 282 -13.40 0.96 0.45
N GLN A 283 -13.82 0.06 -0.46
CA GLN A 283 -14.81 0.40 -1.49
C GLN A 283 -16.15 0.80 -0.86
N PHE A 284 -16.55 0.12 0.23
CA PHE A 284 -17.78 0.47 0.96
C PHE A 284 -17.77 1.92 1.48
N VAL A 285 -16.62 2.39 2.00
CA VAL A 285 -16.45 3.80 2.40
C VAL A 285 -16.48 4.72 1.19
N ARG A 286 -15.84 4.35 0.07
CA ARG A 286 -15.85 5.14 -1.15
C ARG A 286 -17.25 5.28 -1.74
N ASP A 287 -18.02 4.22 -1.74
CA ASP A 287 -19.39 4.21 -2.24
C ASP A 287 -20.29 5.11 -1.39
N TRP A 288 -20.16 5.02 -0.07
CA TRP A 288 -20.90 5.90 0.83
C TRP A 288 -20.51 7.37 0.63
N LEU A 289 -19.20 7.67 0.57
CA LEU A 289 -18.72 9.03 0.31
C LEU A 289 -19.21 9.56 -1.04
N THR A 290 -19.19 8.74 -2.08
CA THR A 290 -19.66 9.16 -3.42
C THR A 290 -21.14 9.52 -3.42
N ALA A 291 -21.94 8.87 -2.58
CA ALA A 291 -23.37 9.15 -2.44
C ALA A 291 -23.68 10.38 -1.55
N HIS A 292 -22.73 10.79 -0.67
CA HIS A 292 -23.01 11.80 0.37
C HIS A 292 -22.05 12.99 0.36
N TRP A 293 -21.09 13.03 -0.57
CA TRP A 293 -20.08 14.08 -0.66
C TRP A 293 -19.75 14.42 -2.12
N ASP A 294 -19.80 15.69 -2.45
CA ASP A 294 -19.47 16.21 -3.78
C ASP A 294 -17.96 16.36 -4.05
N LYS A 295 -17.13 15.90 -3.11
CA LYS A 295 -15.67 15.98 -3.10
C LYS A 295 -15.13 17.40 -2.99
N THR A 296 -15.95 18.33 -2.50
CA THR A 296 -15.53 19.69 -2.17
C THR A 296 -15.45 19.87 -0.66
N GLY A 297 -14.43 20.60 -0.19
CA GLY A 297 -14.20 20.77 1.24
C GLY A 297 -13.83 19.48 1.99
N ASN A 298 -14.04 19.46 3.30
CA ASN A 298 -13.74 18.29 4.12
C ASN A 298 -14.79 17.19 3.92
N PRO A 299 -14.38 15.90 3.87
CA PRO A 299 -15.31 14.78 3.86
C PRO A 299 -16.24 14.79 5.09
N PRO A 300 -17.49 14.35 4.95
CA PRO A 300 -18.39 14.20 6.09
C PRO A 300 -17.93 13.05 7.00
N ARG A 301 -18.32 13.11 8.29
CA ARG A 301 -18.11 12.02 9.24
C ARG A 301 -18.86 10.76 8.80
N LEU A 302 -18.22 9.61 8.94
CA LEU A 302 -18.83 8.33 8.61
C LEU A 302 -19.89 7.94 9.65
N PRO A 303 -21.05 7.42 9.24
CA PRO A 303 -21.97 6.79 10.17
C PRO A 303 -21.33 5.56 10.86
N GLN A 304 -21.72 5.30 12.11
CA GLN A 304 -21.20 4.17 12.86
C GLN A 304 -21.38 2.83 12.14
N GLU A 305 -22.49 2.65 11.43
CA GLU A 305 -22.76 1.45 10.63
C GLU A 305 -21.72 1.27 9.49
N VAL A 306 -21.27 2.37 8.87
CA VAL A 306 -20.24 2.33 7.81
C VAL A 306 -18.90 1.95 8.38
N ILE A 307 -18.55 2.48 9.56
CA ILE A 307 -17.32 2.15 10.28
C ILE A 307 -17.28 0.67 10.63
N GLU A 308 -18.36 0.17 11.27
CA GLU A 308 -18.47 -1.23 11.72
C GLU A 308 -18.40 -2.20 10.53
N LYS A 309 -19.19 -1.98 9.49
CA LYS A 309 -19.17 -2.81 8.28
C LYS A 309 -17.81 -2.80 7.58
N THR A 310 -17.13 -1.65 7.60
CA THR A 310 -15.78 -1.56 7.01
C THR A 310 -14.81 -2.39 7.85
N SER A 311 -14.82 -2.27 9.17
CA SER A 311 -13.99 -3.10 10.06
C SER A 311 -14.26 -4.59 9.84
N GLU A 312 -15.53 -5.01 9.78
CA GLU A 312 -15.91 -6.39 9.49
C GLU A 312 -15.34 -6.89 8.15
N LYS A 313 -15.33 -6.06 7.08
CA LYS A 313 -14.76 -6.42 5.78
C LYS A 313 -13.25 -6.66 5.86
N TYR A 314 -12.52 -5.83 6.59
CA TYR A 314 -11.08 -6.02 6.80
C TYR A 314 -10.80 -7.32 7.58
N ILE A 315 -11.56 -7.60 8.64
CA ILE A 315 -11.45 -8.84 9.42
C ILE A 315 -11.78 -10.05 8.55
N GLN A 316 -12.86 -10.00 7.76
CA GLN A 316 -13.23 -11.06 6.82
C GLN A 316 -12.13 -11.34 5.79
N ALA A 317 -11.46 -10.29 5.27
CA ALA A 317 -10.32 -10.47 4.38
C ALA A 317 -9.20 -11.26 5.06
N TYR A 318 -8.85 -10.88 6.30
CA TYR A 318 -7.83 -11.59 7.08
C TYR A 318 -8.19 -13.07 7.27
N GLU A 319 -9.39 -13.35 7.78
CA GLU A 319 -9.82 -14.71 8.09
C GLU A 319 -9.88 -15.60 6.85
N LYS A 320 -10.37 -15.08 5.73
CA LYS A 320 -10.41 -15.81 4.46
C LYS A 320 -9.01 -16.08 3.92
N ILE A 321 -8.14 -15.06 3.85
CA ILE A 321 -6.79 -15.18 3.30
C ILE A 321 -5.93 -16.11 4.14
N THR A 322 -5.96 -15.93 5.46
CA THR A 322 -5.05 -16.66 6.35
C THR A 322 -5.60 -18.01 6.80
N GLY A 323 -6.93 -18.19 6.79
CA GLY A 323 -7.60 -19.33 7.41
C GLY A 323 -7.54 -19.32 8.95
N ARG A 324 -7.14 -18.18 9.55
CA ARG A 324 -7.00 -18.00 11.02
C ARG A 324 -8.12 -17.08 11.50
N THR A 325 -8.67 -17.34 12.69
CA THR A 325 -9.59 -16.40 13.32
C THR A 325 -8.84 -15.17 13.78
N PHE A 326 -9.39 -13.99 13.48
CA PHE A 326 -8.81 -12.73 13.96
C PHE A 326 -8.99 -12.60 15.46
N ALA A 327 -7.89 -12.49 16.19
CA ALA A 327 -7.85 -12.29 17.64
C ALA A 327 -7.02 -11.03 17.94
N PHE A 328 -7.66 -10.04 18.59
CA PHE A 328 -7.05 -8.78 18.94
C PHE A 328 -7.63 -8.21 20.24
#